data_9c1d85385d19cc783a003a704e78caf5
#
_entry.id   9c1d85385d19cc783a003a704e78caf5
#
_cell.length_a   1.000
_cell.length_b   1.000
_cell.length_c   1.000
_cell.angle_alpha   90.00
_cell.angle_beta   90.00
_cell.angle_gamma   90.00
#
_symmetry.space_group_name_H-M   'P 1'
#
loop_
_entity.id
_entity.type
_entity.pdbx_description
1 polymer ?
#
loop_
_entity_poly.entity_id
_entity_poly.type
_entity_poly.pdbx_seq_one_letter_code
_entity_poly.pdbx_strand_id
1 'polypeptide(L)'
;MKKLLILLLVPLFAMSQTNPNREYWQTNKWTAKKGMNAEFESGVAKKTQKFNNTKETSFATYQIITGADQGKYMRVMGNRKAADFDGENTAEMAYWMKNVMPYTEKNDGNVRWWRMKGLGQNWDNDMPPARFVKMTTYNLKRGKSSGFFRFWRNNVKLQKSLGYSGVSGVFMLQSGGQAFQVMEVEAYNSHAEGKGSIKNSDINYVEEYNKMFGWRSHRNDQAAYDAAIEQWGISIETAELKPEMSSKLK
;
A
#
# COMPACT_ATOMS: atom_id res chain seq x y z
N MET A 1 14.49 28.19 56.74
CA MET A 1 15.09 27.99 55.37
C MET A 1 14.19 27.00 54.63
N LYS A 2 13.34 27.50 53.73
CA LYS A 2 12.45 26.66 52.89
C LYS A 2 13.23 26.23 51.65
N LYS A 3 13.51 24.93 51.53
CA LYS A 3 14.11 24.35 50.31
C LYS A 3 13.04 24.27 49.25
N LEU A 4 13.16 25.10 48.22
CA LEU A 4 12.32 25.08 47.01
C LEU A 4 12.75 23.88 46.16
N LEU A 5 11.95 22.84 46.14
CA LEU A 5 12.14 21.69 45.25
C LEU A 5 11.65 22.10 43.85
N ILE A 6 12.54 22.53 42.97
CA ILE A 6 12.22 22.77 41.57
C ILE A 6 12.10 21.39 40.90
N LEU A 7 10.85 20.94 40.77
CA LEU A 7 10.53 19.76 39.92
C LEU A 7 10.75 20.17 38.45
N LEU A 8 11.90 19.80 37.91
CA LEU A 8 12.17 19.91 36.46
C LEU A 8 11.21 18.94 35.77
N LEU A 9 10.07 19.45 35.34
CA LEU A 9 9.22 18.84 34.32
C LEU A 9 10.03 18.86 33.01
N VAL A 10 10.86 17.85 32.81
CA VAL A 10 11.37 17.52 31.48
C VAL A 10 10.16 17.07 30.68
N PRO A 11 9.72 17.84 29.66
CA PRO A 11 8.72 17.31 28.75
C PRO A 11 9.32 16.06 28.14
N LEU A 12 8.81 14.90 28.50
CA LEU A 12 8.97 13.69 27.73
C LEU A 12 8.31 13.97 26.37
N PHE A 13 9.04 14.66 25.49
CA PHE A 13 8.85 14.50 24.10
C PHE A 13 9.10 13.01 23.86
N ALA A 14 8.04 12.22 23.88
CA ALA A 14 8.01 10.96 23.17
C ALA A 14 8.33 11.33 21.72
N MET A 15 9.62 11.45 21.44
CA MET A 15 10.12 11.44 20.09
C MET A 15 9.57 10.14 19.54
N SER A 16 8.52 10.22 18.76
CA SER A 16 8.15 9.21 17.81
C SER A 16 9.40 9.05 16.94
N GLN A 17 10.34 8.22 17.41
CA GLN A 17 11.52 7.89 16.63
C GLN A 17 10.96 7.26 15.36
N THR A 18 10.95 8.04 14.30
CA THR A 18 10.69 7.51 12.98
C THR A 18 11.74 6.45 12.76
N ASN A 19 11.31 5.18 12.74
CA ASN A 19 12.22 4.07 12.50
C ASN A 19 12.89 4.35 11.14
N PRO A 20 14.22 4.62 11.08
CA PRO A 20 14.90 4.99 9.84
C PRO A 20 14.83 3.89 8.77
N ASN A 21 14.56 2.65 9.21
CA ASN A 21 14.38 1.49 8.33
C ASN A 21 12.94 1.33 7.82
N ARG A 22 12.03 2.24 8.20
CA ARG A 22 10.65 2.17 7.74
C ARG A 22 10.57 2.59 6.27
N GLU A 23 9.92 1.77 5.49
CA GLU A 23 9.70 1.98 4.07
C GLU A 23 8.33 2.60 3.86
N TYR A 24 8.30 3.74 3.20
CA TYR A 24 7.08 4.50 2.91
C TYR A 24 6.67 4.37 1.46
N TRP A 25 5.37 4.42 1.27
CA TRP A 25 4.70 4.44 -0.02
C TRP A 25 3.67 5.56 -0.04
N GLN A 26 3.52 6.21 -1.18
CA GLN A 26 2.49 7.23 -1.36
C GLN A 26 1.65 6.89 -2.57
N THR A 27 0.33 6.97 -2.40
CA THR A 27 -0.63 6.84 -3.49
C THR A 27 -1.39 8.15 -3.66
N ASN A 28 -1.79 8.45 -4.89
CA ASN A 28 -2.66 9.57 -5.21
C ASN A 28 -3.58 9.17 -6.35
N LYS A 29 -4.88 9.40 -6.19
CA LYS A 29 -5.89 9.09 -7.21
C LYS A 29 -6.33 10.36 -7.92
N TRP A 30 -6.42 10.29 -9.24
CA TRP A 30 -6.73 11.38 -10.15
C TRP A 30 -7.88 11.02 -11.08
N THR A 31 -8.79 11.94 -11.29
CA THR A 31 -9.85 11.84 -12.30
C THR A 31 -9.53 12.79 -13.45
N ALA A 32 -9.44 12.29 -14.66
CA ALA A 32 -9.34 13.13 -15.85
C ALA A 32 -10.68 13.79 -16.15
N LYS A 33 -10.67 14.98 -16.74
CA LYS A 33 -11.88 15.62 -17.25
C LYS A 33 -12.54 14.74 -18.31
N LYS A 34 -13.87 14.74 -18.33
CA LYS A 34 -14.65 13.98 -19.31
C LYS A 34 -14.19 14.27 -20.74
N GLY A 35 -13.82 13.23 -21.48
CA GLY A 35 -13.35 13.32 -22.84
C GLY A 35 -11.90 13.76 -23.01
N MET A 36 -11.14 13.98 -21.92
CA MET A 36 -9.75 14.45 -21.95
C MET A 36 -8.75 13.41 -21.39
N ASN A 37 -9.11 12.13 -21.43
CA ASN A 37 -8.24 11.08 -20.90
C ASN A 37 -6.91 11.02 -21.67
N ALA A 38 -6.94 11.17 -23.00
CA ALA A 38 -5.74 11.10 -23.82
C ALA A 38 -4.76 12.24 -23.51
N GLU A 39 -5.26 13.45 -23.35
CA GLU A 39 -4.47 14.63 -22.98
C GLU A 39 -3.90 14.50 -21.57
N PHE A 40 -4.72 14.01 -20.60
CA PHE A 40 -4.27 13.73 -19.26
C PHE A 40 -3.15 12.67 -19.26
N GLU A 41 -3.37 11.54 -19.91
CA GLU A 41 -2.37 10.46 -20.02
C GLU A 41 -1.07 10.96 -20.66
N SER A 42 -1.17 11.70 -21.77
CA SER A 42 -0.02 12.30 -22.45
C SER A 42 0.74 13.28 -21.57
N GLY A 43 0.02 14.14 -20.83
CA GLY A 43 0.60 15.10 -19.90
C GLY A 43 1.36 14.41 -18.77
N VAL A 44 0.75 13.38 -18.14
CA VAL A 44 1.38 12.58 -17.08
C VAL A 44 2.60 11.83 -17.60
N ALA A 45 2.51 11.20 -18.79
CA ALA A 45 3.61 10.47 -19.41
C ALA A 45 4.84 11.38 -19.63
N LYS A 46 4.64 12.53 -20.28
CA LYS A 46 5.70 13.52 -20.54
C LYS A 46 6.33 14.01 -19.23
N LYS A 47 5.50 14.32 -18.21
CA LYS A 47 5.98 14.74 -16.90
C LYS A 47 6.82 13.65 -16.24
N THR A 48 6.34 12.42 -16.25
CA THR A 48 7.02 11.29 -15.61
C THR A 48 8.37 11.02 -16.29
N GLN A 49 8.42 11.01 -17.62
CA GLN A 49 9.67 10.83 -18.35
C GLN A 49 10.68 11.95 -18.13
N LYS A 50 10.21 13.18 -17.87
CA LYS A 50 11.09 14.33 -17.65
C LYS A 50 11.68 14.37 -16.24
N PHE A 51 10.89 14.02 -15.20
CA PHE A 51 11.26 14.27 -13.81
C PHE A 51 11.43 13.02 -12.95
N ASN A 52 10.94 11.86 -13.40
CA ASN A 52 10.81 10.67 -12.57
C ASN A 52 11.46 9.43 -13.23
N ASN A 53 12.72 9.56 -13.61
CA ASN A 53 13.48 8.54 -14.35
C ASN A 53 14.59 7.88 -13.53
N THR A 54 14.64 8.13 -12.21
CA THR A 54 15.53 7.46 -11.27
C THR A 54 14.73 6.65 -10.26
N LYS A 55 15.36 5.71 -9.53
CA LYS A 55 14.69 4.92 -8.49
C LYS A 55 14.07 5.83 -7.40
N GLU A 56 14.77 6.90 -7.02
CA GLU A 56 14.36 7.81 -5.95
C GLU A 56 13.18 8.69 -6.34
N THR A 57 12.96 8.92 -7.62
CA THR A 57 11.87 9.78 -8.10
C THR A 57 10.77 9.01 -8.82
N SER A 58 10.92 7.69 -8.97
CA SER A 58 10.05 6.86 -9.80
C SER A 58 8.59 6.81 -9.33
N PHE A 59 7.71 6.68 -10.33
CA PHE A 59 6.28 6.42 -10.16
C PHE A 59 5.84 5.23 -11.02
N ALA A 60 4.99 4.38 -10.47
CA ALA A 60 4.10 3.53 -11.24
C ALA A 60 2.73 4.19 -11.32
N THR A 61 2.11 4.16 -12.50
CA THR A 61 0.74 4.68 -12.69
C THR A 61 -0.15 3.54 -13.14
N TYR A 62 -1.26 3.37 -12.44
CA TYR A 62 -2.28 2.36 -12.72
C TYR A 62 -3.61 3.04 -13.04
N GLN A 63 -4.42 2.43 -13.88
CA GLN A 63 -5.83 2.77 -14.02
C GLN A 63 -6.68 1.77 -13.23
N ILE A 64 -7.55 2.25 -12.37
CA ILE A 64 -8.46 1.41 -11.59
C ILE A 64 -9.53 0.88 -12.53
N ILE A 65 -9.65 -0.45 -12.64
CA ILE A 65 -10.54 -1.14 -13.59
C ILE A 65 -11.75 -1.77 -12.92
N THR A 66 -11.74 -1.90 -11.59
CA THR A 66 -12.90 -2.38 -10.80
C THR A 66 -13.02 -1.61 -9.49
N GLY A 67 -14.21 -1.62 -8.89
CA GLY A 67 -14.47 -1.01 -7.58
C GLY A 67 -15.03 0.41 -7.68
N ALA A 68 -15.12 1.08 -6.52
CA ALA A 68 -15.78 2.38 -6.40
C ALA A 68 -15.05 3.50 -7.17
N ASP A 69 -13.75 3.37 -7.35
CA ASP A 69 -12.91 4.35 -8.03
C ASP A 69 -12.58 3.95 -9.49
N GLN A 70 -13.37 3.06 -10.09
CA GLN A 70 -13.18 2.65 -11.49
C GLN A 70 -13.05 3.86 -12.43
N GLY A 71 -12.03 3.80 -13.30
CA GLY A 71 -11.72 4.86 -14.27
C GLY A 71 -10.71 5.90 -13.77
N LYS A 72 -10.47 6.00 -12.45
CA LYS A 72 -9.42 6.89 -11.91
C LYS A 72 -8.03 6.34 -12.21
N TYR A 73 -7.07 7.25 -12.25
CA TYR A 73 -5.64 6.94 -12.35
C TYR A 73 -5.01 7.02 -10.97
N MET A 74 -4.39 5.94 -10.52
CA MET A 74 -3.64 5.89 -9.27
C MET A 74 -2.14 5.98 -9.57
N ARG A 75 -1.50 7.01 -9.03
CA ARG A 75 -0.05 7.14 -9.08
C ARG A 75 0.55 6.66 -7.77
N VAL A 76 1.56 5.82 -7.89
CA VAL A 76 2.22 5.16 -6.76
C VAL A 76 3.70 5.52 -6.75
N MET A 77 4.16 6.09 -5.66
CA MET A 77 5.56 6.30 -5.36
C MET A 77 5.93 5.37 -4.21
N GLY A 78 6.87 4.47 -4.42
CA GLY A 78 7.22 3.42 -3.48
C GLY A 78 8.67 3.48 -2.99
N ASN A 79 8.97 2.65 -2.00
CA ASN A 79 10.32 2.45 -1.45
C ASN A 79 11.01 3.75 -1.03
N ARG A 80 10.32 4.60 -0.25
CA ARG A 80 10.81 5.91 0.21
C ARG A 80 11.19 5.88 1.68
N LYS A 81 12.13 6.75 2.04
CA LYS A 81 12.43 7.13 3.42
C LYS A 81 11.57 8.34 3.82
N ALA A 82 11.41 8.58 5.12
CA ALA A 82 10.64 9.74 5.59
C ALA A 82 11.19 11.07 5.04
N ALA A 83 12.51 11.23 5.01
CA ALA A 83 13.18 12.43 4.50
C ALA A 83 12.94 12.72 3.01
N ASP A 84 12.56 11.71 2.21
CA ASP A 84 12.28 11.90 0.78
C ASP A 84 11.02 12.75 0.52
N PHE A 85 10.24 13.00 1.57
CA PHE A 85 9.03 13.82 1.51
C PHE A 85 9.25 15.26 1.99
N ASP A 86 10.45 15.60 2.43
CA ASP A 86 10.79 16.96 2.93
C ASP A 86 11.28 17.88 1.81
N GLY A 87 11.58 17.32 0.62
CA GLY A 87 12.10 18.07 -0.52
C GLY A 87 11.03 18.88 -1.25
N GLU A 88 11.41 20.05 -1.74
CA GLU A 88 10.60 20.86 -2.66
C GLU A 88 10.85 20.45 -4.11
N ASN A 89 9.77 20.31 -4.88
CA ASN A 89 9.81 19.92 -6.29
C ASN A 89 9.17 21.00 -7.18
N THR A 90 9.62 22.24 -7.01
CA THR A 90 9.03 23.44 -7.62
C THR A 90 8.93 23.32 -9.15
N ALA A 91 10.00 22.87 -9.82
CA ALA A 91 10.02 22.74 -11.28
C ALA A 91 9.05 21.65 -11.78
N GLU A 92 8.99 20.53 -11.07
CA GLU A 92 8.08 19.43 -11.37
C GLU A 92 6.62 19.84 -11.15
N MET A 93 6.34 20.57 -10.07
CA MET A 93 5.02 21.08 -9.77
C MET A 93 4.56 22.12 -10.80
N ALA A 94 5.44 23.06 -11.18
CA ALA A 94 5.14 24.03 -12.23
C ALA A 94 4.80 23.36 -13.57
N TYR A 95 5.56 22.31 -13.92
CA TYR A 95 5.27 21.52 -15.12
C TYR A 95 3.90 20.81 -15.03
N TRP A 96 3.60 20.22 -13.87
CA TRP A 96 2.32 19.57 -13.61
C TRP A 96 1.15 20.54 -13.75
N MET A 97 1.23 21.70 -13.13
CA MET A 97 0.20 22.74 -13.18
C MET A 97 -0.06 23.20 -14.61
N LYS A 98 0.96 23.29 -15.45
CA LYS A 98 0.84 23.74 -16.84
C LYS A 98 0.32 22.64 -17.77
N ASN A 99 0.76 21.38 -17.60
CA ASN A 99 0.63 20.34 -18.64
C ASN A 99 -0.31 19.17 -18.25
N VAL A 100 -0.73 19.07 -16.98
CA VAL A 100 -1.61 17.99 -16.49
C VAL A 100 -2.88 18.55 -15.87
N MET A 101 -2.75 19.56 -15.00
CA MET A 101 -3.90 20.15 -14.29
C MET A 101 -5.02 20.66 -15.20
N PRO A 102 -4.77 21.23 -16.41
CA PRO A 102 -5.85 21.64 -17.32
C PRO A 102 -6.80 20.49 -17.71
N TYR A 103 -6.31 19.25 -17.71
CA TYR A 103 -7.03 18.03 -18.07
C TYR A 103 -7.52 17.23 -16.86
N THR A 104 -7.29 17.74 -15.65
CA THR A 104 -7.68 17.09 -14.39
C THR A 104 -9.01 17.63 -13.91
N GLU A 105 -9.94 16.74 -13.59
CA GLU A 105 -11.20 17.09 -12.92
C GLU A 105 -11.04 17.10 -11.41
N LYS A 106 -10.43 16.02 -10.86
CA LYS A 106 -10.30 15.85 -9.41
C LYS A 106 -8.99 15.18 -9.02
N ASN A 107 -8.47 15.61 -7.88
CA ASN A 107 -7.40 14.98 -7.13
C ASN A 107 -7.94 14.60 -5.74
N ASP A 108 -7.88 13.32 -5.38
CA ASP A 108 -8.36 12.82 -4.09
C ASP A 108 -7.35 13.04 -2.94
N GLY A 109 -6.19 13.65 -3.24
CA GLY A 109 -5.13 13.91 -2.27
C GLY A 109 -4.13 12.76 -2.15
N ASN A 110 -3.05 13.04 -1.40
CA ASN A 110 -2.01 12.06 -1.13
C ASN A 110 -2.37 11.20 0.07
N VAL A 111 -2.21 9.89 -0.09
CA VAL A 111 -2.32 8.93 1.01
C VAL A 111 -0.96 8.30 1.22
N ARG A 112 -0.42 8.39 2.44
CA ARG A 112 0.85 7.78 2.82
C ARG A 112 0.64 6.51 3.60
N TRP A 113 1.43 5.52 3.25
CA TRP A 113 1.45 4.20 3.82
C TRP A 113 2.86 3.85 4.28
N TRP A 114 3.00 2.99 5.26
CA TRP A 114 4.26 2.35 5.54
C TRP A 114 4.12 0.83 5.38
N ARG A 115 5.13 0.22 4.77
CA ARG A 115 5.11 -1.21 4.48
C ARG A 115 5.41 -2.03 5.71
N MET A 116 4.59 -3.05 5.95
CA MET A 116 4.78 -4.04 7.02
C MET A 116 5.53 -5.26 6.46
N LYS A 117 6.87 -5.16 6.36
CA LYS A 117 7.74 -6.13 5.66
C LYS A 117 7.51 -7.60 6.05
N GLY A 118 7.16 -7.89 7.31
CA GLY A 118 6.91 -9.25 7.78
C GLY A 118 5.54 -9.85 7.42
N LEU A 119 4.67 -9.09 6.75
CA LEU A 119 3.29 -9.49 6.43
C LEU A 119 3.04 -9.68 4.94
N GLY A 120 4.00 -9.38 4.09
CA GLY A 120 3.96 -9.64 2.65
C GLY A 120 4.64 -10.94 2.29
N GLN A 121 4.44 -11.38 1.05
CA GLN A 121 5.01 -12.59 0.45
C GLN A 121 5.74 -12.25 -0.84
N ASN A 122 6.94 -12.82 -1.03
CA ASN A 122 7.71 -12.72 -2.26
C ASN A 122 7.87 -11.30 -2.84
N TRP A 123 7.71 -10.28 -2.01
CA TRP A 123 7.81 -8.88 -2.41
C TRP A 123 9.26 -8.45 -2.47
N ASP A 124 9.69 -8.03 -3.64
CA ASP A 124 10.98 -7.42 -3.89
C ASP A 124 10.78 -6.00 -4.44
N ASN A 125 11.48 -5.03 -3.86
CA ASN A 125 11.40 -3.63 -4.29
C ASN A 125 12.09 -3.35 -5.64
N ASP A 126 12.93 -4.26 -6.09
CA ASP A 126 13.60 -4.17 -7.40
C ASP A 126 12.81 -4.87 -8.52
N MET A 127 11.69 -5.52 -8.19
CA MET A 127 10.79 -6.07 -9.21
C MET A 127 10.14 -4.93 -10.03
N PRO A 128 10.01 -5.12 -11.35
CA PRO A 128 9.21 -4.21 -12.16
C PRO A 128 7.76 -4.20 -11.67
N PRO A 129 7.03 -3.08 -11.84
CA PRO A 129 5.61 -3.02 -11.53
C PRO A 129 4.85 -4.10 -12.27
N ALA A 130 4.05 -4.90 -11.56
CA ALA A 130 3.21 -5.93 -12.17
C ALA A 130 2.12 -5.30 -13.05
N ARG A 131 1.65 -6.05 -14.04
CA ARG A 131 0.58 -5.57 -14.93
C ARG A 131 -0.71 -5.27 -14.17
N PHE A 132 -1.08 -6.11 -13.21
CA PHE A 132 -2.26 -5.91 -12.39
C PHE A 132 -1.89 -5.86 -10.91
N VAL A 133 -2.60 -5.03 -10.17
CA VAL A 133 -2.60 -5.03 -8.71
C VAL A 133 -4.03 -5.11 -8.22
N LYS A 134 -4.28 -6.01 -7.27
CA LYS A 134 -5.52 -6.04 -6.51
C LYS A 134 -5.25 -5.46 -5.13
N MET A 135 -5.98 -4.43 -4.78
CA MET A 135 -5.87 -3.74 -3.50
C MET A 135 -7.09 -4.09 -2.65
N THR A 136 -6.85 -4.64 -1.46
CA THR A 136 -7.88 -4.85 -0.46
C THR A 136 -7.59 -3.93 0.73
N THR A 137 -8.45 -2.97 0.96
CA THR A 137 -8.33 -2.05 2.09
C THR A 137 -9.28 -2.47 3.21
N TYR A 138 -8.73 -2.60 4.41
CA TYR A 138 -9.43 -2.97 5.63
C TYR A 138 -9.49 -1.77 6.57
N ASN A 139 -10.67 -1.42 7.06
CA ASN A 139 -10.87 -0.48 8.15
C ASN A 139 -10.99 -1.29 9.45
N LEU A 140 -10.03 -1.13 10.35
CA LEU A 140 -9.99 -1.91 11.59
C LEU A 140 -10.64 -1.15 12.73
N LYS A 141 -11.33 -1.88 13.61
CA LYS A 141 -11.86 -1.37 14.88
C LYS A 141 -10.72 -1.00 15.81
N ARG A 142 -10.85 0.14 16.47
CA ARG A 142 -9.89 0.60 17.47
C ARG A 142 -9.68 -0.45 18.56
N GLY A 143 -8.41 -0.75 18.84
CA GLY A 143 -8.02 -1.72 19.88
C GLY A 143 -8.15 -3.19 19.49
N LYS A 144 -8.57 -3.53 18.25
CA LYS A 144 -8.74 -4.92 17.80
C LYS A 144 -7.68 -5.39 16.80
N SER A 145 -6.75 -4.54 16.42
CA SER A 145 -5.73 -4.85 15.40
C SER A 145 -4.82 -6.04 15.72
N SER A 146 -4.63 -6.38 17.01
CA SER A 146 -3.79 -7.51 17.42
C SER A 146 -4.26 -8.85 16.87
N GLY A 147 -5.58 -9.12 16.90
CA GLY A 147 -6.19 -10.33 16.34
C GLY A 147 -6.04 -10.40 14.83
N PHE A 148 -6.30 -9.27 14.15
CA PHE A 148 -6.10 -9.14 12.71
C PHE A 148 -4.67 -9.49 12.31
N PHE A 149 -3.67 -8.85 12.90
CA PHE A 149 -2.27 -9.09 12.54
C PHE A 149 -1.73 -10.44 13.00
N ARG A 150 -2.29 -11.06 14.06
CA ARG A 150 -1.91 -12.42 14.45
C ARG A 150 -2.32 -13.42 13.38
N PHE A 151 -3.58 -13.40 12.96
CA PHE A 151 -4.06 -14.26 11.88
C PHE A 151 -3.26 -14.06 10.59
N TRP A 152 -3.01 -12.80 10.23
CA TRP A 152 -2.22 -12.47 9.05
C TRP A 152 -0.80 -13.05 9.09
N ARG A 153 -0.08 -12.81 10.20
CA ARG A 153 1.28 -13.37 10.37
C ARG A 153 1.31 -14.90 10.29
N ASN A 154 0.31 -15.54 10.88
CA ASN A 154 0.22 -16.99 10.88
C ASN A 154 -0.05 -17.53 9.46
N ASN A 155 -0.95 -16.87 8.70
CA ASN A 155 -1.20 -17.21 7.30
C ASN A 155 0.08 -17.04 6.45
N VAL A 156 0.79 -15.94 6.59
CA VAL A 156 2.05 -15.70 5.87
C VAL A 156 3.07 -16.80 6.16
N LYS A 157 3.23 -17.19 7.42
CA LYS A 157 4.15 -18.28 7.81
C LYS A 157 3.76 -19.61 7.19
N LEU A 158 2.46 -19.96 7.27
CA LEU A 158 1.94 -21.20 6.70
C LEU A 158 2.09 -21.21 5.17
N GLN A 159 1.65 -20.16 4.49
CA GLN A 159 1.75 -20.05 3.04
C GLN A 159 3.20 -20.16 2.57
N LYS A 160 4.15 -19.55 3.30
CA LYS A 160 5.57 -19.64 3.02
C LYS A 160 6.08 -21.09 3.17
N SER A 161 5.67 -21.81 4.20
CA SER A 161 6.04 -23.22 4.38
C SER A 161 5.45 -24.14 3.31
N LEU A 162 4.30 -23.77 2.74
CA LEU A 162 3.62 -24.48 1.67
C LEU A 162 4.11 -24.07 0.27
N GLY A 163 5.11 -23.20 0.16
CA GLY A 163 5.68 -22.75 -1.10
C GLY A 163 4.74 -21.90 -1.94
N TYR A 164 3.97 -21.01 -1.30
CA TYR A 164 3.09 -20.06 -2.00
C TYR A 164 3.89 -19.19 -2.98
N SER A 165 3.42 -19.10 -4.21
CA SER A 165 4.09 -18.39 -5.31
C SER A 165 3.66 -16.94 -5.48
N GLY A 166 2.56 -16.52 -4.87
CA GLY A 166 2.00 -15.18 -5.06
C GLY A 166 2.86 -14.08 -4.46
N VAL A 167 2.75 -12.90 -5.06
CA VAL A 167 3.43 -11.68 -4.60
C VAL A 167 2.43 -10.78 -3.89
N SER A 168 2.70 -10.43 -2.62
CA SER A 168 1.86 -9.49 -1.88
C SER A 168 2.65 -8.58 -0.95
N GLY A 169 2.13 -7.37 -0.76
CA GLY A 169 2.61 -6.41 0.24
C GLY A 169 1.47 -5.98 1.15
N VAL A 170 1.79 -5.73 2.43
CA VAL A 170 0.84 -5.18 3.40
C VAL A 170 1.33 -3.82 3.88
N PHE A 171 0.43 -2.87 3.88
CA PHE A 171 0.71 -1.47 4.14
C PHE A 171 -0.24 -0.95 5.22
N MET A 172 0.29 -0.22 6.18
CA MET A 172 -0.51 0.45 7.20
C MET A 172 -0.56 1.94 6.89
N LEU A 173 -1.72 2.53 7.03
CA LEU A 173 -1.91 3.96 6.83
C LEU A 173 -1.04 4.75 7.78
N GLN A 174 -0.37 5.78 7.24
CA GLN A 174 0.33 6.80 8.02
C GLN A 174 -0.47 8.10 8.06
N SER A 175 -0.95 8.56 6.90
CA SER A 175 -1.71 9.82 6.79
C SER A 175 -2.54 9.86 5.50
N GLY A 176 -3.52 10.73 5.45
CA GLY A 176 -4.34 10.99 4.25
C GLY A 176 -5.56 10.08 4.08
N GLY A 177 -5.90 9.27 5.08
CA GLY A 177 -7.08 8.40 5.07
C GLY A 177 -7.74 8.28 6.45
N GLN A 178 -8.63 7.31 6.61
CA GLN A 178 -9.23 7.00 7.90
C GLN A 178 -8.24 6.26 8.80
N ALA A 179 -8.21 6.59 10.07
CA ALA A 179 -7.35 5.91 11.04
C ALA A 179 -7.60 4.39 11.05
N PHE A 180 -6.55 3.62 11.33
CA PHE A 180 -6.56 2.15 11.41
C PHE A 180 -6.82 1.43 10.08
N GLN A 181 -6.55 2.08 8.95
CA GLN A 181 -6.58 1.39 7.65
C GLN A 181 -5.33 0.54 7.43
N VAL A 182 -5.58 -0.66 6.89
CA VAL A 182 -4.54 -1.57 6.38
C VAL A 182 -4.90 -1.89 4.93
N MET A 183 -3.92 -1.83 4.04
CA MET A 183 -4.08 -2.19 2.64
C MET A 183 -3.19 -3.39 2.32
N GLU A 184 -3.78 -4.44 1.77
CA GLU A 184 -3.08 -5.51 1.08
C GLU A 184 -3.01 -5.19 -0.41
N VAL A 185 -1.85 -5.41 -1.00
CA VAL A 185 -1.65 -5.31 -2.45
C VAL A 185 -1.17 -6.67 -2.94
N GLU A 186 -1.94 -7.31 -3.78
CA GLU A 186 -1.57 -8.55 -4.50
C GLU A 186 -1.19 -8.17 -5.93
N ALA A 187 0.02 -8.57 -6.36
CA ALA A 187 0.58 -8.23 -7.67
C ALA A 187 0.62 -9.47 -8.58
N TYR A 188 0.15 -9.34 -9.82
CA TYR A 188 0.12 -10.44 -10.80
C TYR A 188 0.13 -9.92 -12.24
N ASN A 189 0.47 -10.78 -13.20
CA ASN A 189 0.61 -10.38 -14.61
C ASN A 189 -0.51 -10.90 -15.51
N SER A 190 -1.30 -11.88 -15.05
CA SER A 190 -2.40 -12.47 -15.82
C SER A 190 -3.57 -12.79 -14.90
N HIS A 191 -4.78 -12.48 -15.32
CA HIS A 191 -6.00 -12.90 -14.60
C HIS A 191 -6.18 -14.42 -14.62
N ALA A 192 -5.69 -15.11 -15.66
CA ALA A 192 -5.78 -16.56 -15.77
C ALA A 192 -4.85 -17.28 -14.77
N GLU A 193 -3.66 -16.73 -14.52
CA GLU A 193 -2.72 -17.27 -13.54
C GLU A 193 -3.10 -16.90 -12.10
N GLY A 194 -3.89 -15.83 -11.94
CA GLY A 194 -4.32 -15.36 -10.64
C GLY A 194 -3.17 -14.81 -9.79
N LYS A 195 -3.40 -14.78 -8.47
CA LYS A 195 -2.51 -14.15 -7.49
C LYS A 195 -1.40 -15.07 -6.97
N GLY A 196 -1.34 -16.30 -7.44
CA GLY A 196 -0.44 -17.35 -6.95
C GLY A 196 -1.19 -18.51 -6.29
N SER A 197 -0.47 -19.62 -6.12
CA SER A 197 -0.96 -20.85 -5.56
C SER A 197 0.05 -21.47 -4.60
N ILE A 198 -0.38 -22.37 -3.74
CA ILE A 198 0.48 -23.28 -2.99
C ILE A 198 0.87 -24.46 -3.90
N LYS A 199 2.04 -25.05 -3.68
CA LYS A 199 2.58 -26.12 -4.53
C LYS A 199 1.68 -27.36 -4.59
N ASN A 200 1.06 -27.72 -3.49
CA ASN A 200 0.18 -28.87 -3.41
C ASN A 200 -1.26 -28.40 -3.13
N SER A 201 -2.13 -28.47 -4.14
CA SER A 201 -3.54 -28.07 -4.05
C SER A 201 -4.39 -28.96 -3.13
N ASP A 202 -3.96 -30.20 -2.86
CA ASP A 202 -4.73 -31.19 -2.12
C ASP A 202 -4.58 -31.05 -0.58
N ILE A 203 -3.81 -30.05 -0.15
CA ILE A 203 -3.57 -29.78 1.27
C ILE A 203 -4.85 -29.22 1.93
N ASN A 204 -5.22 -29.80 3.05
CA ASN A 204 -6.19 -29.21 3.95
C ASN A 204 -5.56 -28.05 4.71
N TYR A 205 -5.77 -26.83 4.23
CA TYR A 205 -5.14 -25.62 4.76
C TYR A 205 -5.45 -25.40 6.25
N VAL A 206 -6.69 -25.65 6.68
CA VAL A 206 -7.12 -25.50 8.08
C VAL A 206 -6.39 -26.48 8.99
N GLU A 207 -6.23 -27.72 8.52
CA GLU A 207 -5.50 -28.75 9.27
C GLU A 207 -4.03 -28.39 9.41
N GLU A 208 -3.37 -27.96 8.33
CA GLU A 208 -1.96 -27.52 8.37
C GLU A 208 -1.75 -26.29 9.28
N TYR A 209 -2.71 -25.37 9.25
CA TYR A 209 -2.70 -24.22 10.18
C TYR A 209 -2.77 -24.69 11.64
N ASN A 210 -3.70 -25.60 11.96
CA ASN A 210 -3.84 -26.12 13.31
C ASN A 210 -2.65 -26.98 13.75
N LYS A 211 -1.99 -27.72 12.85
CA LYS A 211 -0.73 -28.43 13.13
C LYS A 211 0.38 -27.45 13.49
N MET A 212 0.47 -26.33 12.78
CA MET A 212 1.56 -25.37 12.98
C MET A 212 1.35 -24.49 14.23
N PHE A 213 0.14 -24.08 14.54
CA PHE A 213 -0.15 -23.07 15.56
C PHE A 213 -0.98 -23.57 16.77
N GLY A 214 -1.38 -24.82 16.76
CA GLY A 214 -2.13 -25.45 17.84
C GLY A 214 -3.61 -25.76 17.50
N TRP A 215 -4.22 -26.60 18.31
CA TRP A 215 -5.57 -27.07 18.11
C TRP A 215 -6.58 -25.91 18.07
N ARG A 216 -7.47 -25.90 17.07
CA ARG A 216 -8.46 -24.85 16.80
C ARG A 216 -7.90 -23.45 16.57
N SER A 217 -6.60 -23.29 16.40
CA SER A 217 -5.99 -21.95 16.22
C SER A 217 -6.54 -21.25 14.98
N HIS A 218 -6.77 -21.94 13.87
CA HIS A 218 -7.36 -21.34 12.67
C HIS A 218 -8.71 -20.68 12.98
N ARG A 219 -9.63 -21.44 13.60
CA ARG A 219 -10.97 -20.92 13.94
C ARG A 219 -10.90 -19.72 14.89
N ASN A 220 -10.04 -19.78 15.90
CA ASN A 220 -9.92 -18.72 16.89
C ASN A 220 -9.29 -17.46 16.30
N ASP A 221 -8.27 -17.62 15.47
CA ASP A 221 -7.59 -16.51 14.84
C ASP A 221 -8.44 -15.88 13.73
N GLN A 222 -9.19 -16.69 12.96
CA GLN A 222 -10.15 -16.20 11.98
C GLN A 222 -11.25 -15.38 12.66
N ALA A 223 -11.82 -15.87 13.76
CA ALA A 223 -12.84 -15.14 14.51
C ALA A 223 -12.32 -13.81 15.06
N ALA A 224 -11.07 -13.79 15.52
CA ALA A 224 -10.43 -12.55 15.98
C ALA A 224 -10.13 -11.56 14.84
N TYR A 225 -9.76 -12.08 13.66
CA TYR A 225 -9.58 -11.29 12.45
C TYR A 225 -10.90 -10.66 12.00
N ASP A 226 -11.98 -11.46 11.89
CA ASP A 226 -13.30 -10.97 11.48
C ASP A 226 -13.85 -9.93 12.47
N ALA A 227 -13.69 -10.17 13.77
CA ALA A 227 -14.09 -9.24 14.81
C ALA A 227 -13.32 -7.91 14.82
N ALA A 228 -12.14 -7.88 14.20
CA ALA A 228 -11.29 -6.70 14.12
C ALA A 228 -11.69 -5.73 12.99
N ILE A 229 -12.45 -6.19 12.01
CA ILE A 229 -12.83 -5.39 10.84
C ILE A 229 -14.14 -4.66 11.12
N GLU A 230 -14.25 -3.39 10.71
CA GLU A 230 -15.51 -2.65 10.79
C GLU A 230 -16.58 -3.28 9.89
N GLN A 231 -17.85 -3.14 10.29
CA GLN A 231 -18.95 -3.50 9.41
C GLN A 231 -18.82 -2.70 8.11
N TRP A 232 -18.84 -3.38 6.95
CA TRP A 232 -18.57 -2.76 5.64
C TRP A 232 -17.17 -2.13 5.50
N GLY A 233 -16.24 -2.54 6.37
CA GLY A 233 -14.88 -2.00 6.44
C GLY A 233 -13.91 -2.57 5.39
N ILE A 234 -14.38 -3.34 4.41
CA ILE A 234 -13.53 -3.91 3.35
C ILE A 234 -13.91 -3.27 2.01
N SER A 235 -12.91 -2.74 1.32
CA SER A 235 -13.03 -2.33 -0.08
C SER A 235 -12.00 -3.05 -0.94
N ILE A 236 -12.40 -3.43 -2.15
CA ILE A 236 -11.56 -4.18 -3.07
C ILE A 236 -11.57 -3.47 -4.42
N GLU A 237 -10.37 -3.22 -4.94
CA GLU A 237 -10.16 -2.60 -6.24
C GLU A 237 -9.09 -3.38 -7.01
N THR A 238 -9.25 -3.45 -8.32
CA THR A 238 -8.21 -3.94 -9.23
C THR A 238 -7.78 -2.81 -10.14
N ALA A 239 -6.48 -2.69 -10.38
CA ALA A 239 -5.94 -1.67 -11.26
C ALA A 239 -4.94 -2.29 -12.25
N GLU A 240 -4.90 -1.75 -13.47
CA GLU A 240 -4.01 -2.15 -14.54
C GLU A 240 -2.93 -1.08 -14.77
N LEU A 241 -1.69 -1.54 -14.92
CA LEU A 241 -0.53 -0.67 -15.15
C LEU A 241 -0.69 0.09 -16.48
N LYS A 242 -0.35 1.38 -16.42
CA LYS A 242 -0.19 2.26 -17.60
C LYS A 242 1.31 2.50 -17.82
N PRO A 243 1.99 1.67 -18.59
CA PRO A 243 3.45 1.73 -18.74
C PRO A 243 3.94 3.08 -19.28
N GLU A 244 3.18 3.72 -20.18
CA GLU A 244 3.51 5.00 -20.79
C GLU A 244 3.54 6.14 -19.76
N MET A 245 2.68 6.06 -18.73
CA MET A 245 2.57 7.02 -17.65
C MET A 245 3.49 6.71 -16.47
N SER A 246 4.19 5.58 -16.51
CA SER A 246 5.09 5.09 -15.47
C SER A 246 6.54 5.40 -15.78
N SER A 247 7.39 5.42 -14.76
CA SER A 247 8.83 5.64 -14.90
C SER A 247 9.49 4.51 -15.67
N LYS A 248 10.33 4.87 -16.61
CA LYS A 248 11.23 3.94 -17.32
C LYS A 248 12.58 4.01 -16.63
N LEU A 249 12.80 3.15 -15.65
CA LEU A 249 14.09 3.03 -14.98
C LEU A 249 15.09 2.39 -15.95
N LYS A 250 16.24 3.04 -16.09
CA LYS A 250 17.36 2.55 -16.90
C LYS A 250 18.23 1.61 -16.09
#